data_4bef5a6065d3b68e9ae34ed4b3526012
#
_entry.id   4bef5a6065d3b68e9ae34ed4b3526012
#
_cell.length_a   1.000
_cell.length_b   1.000
_cell.length_c   1.000
_cell.angle_alpha   90.00
_cell.angle_beta   90.00
_cell.angle_gamma   90.00
#
_symmetry.space_group_name_H-M   'P 1'
#
loop_
_entity.id
_entity.type
_entity.pdbx_description
1 polymer ?
#
loop_
_entity_poly.entity_id
_entity_poly.type
_entity_poly.pdbx_seq_one_letter_code
_entity_poly.pdbx_strand_id
1 'polypeptide(L)'
;MESINRVEILGNVGNIRIQEAGEKRVIHISVVTNRVARNRNGENYVETTWHHVEAWEGQANIVDFSKITKGCWVRVTGRLKTNSYTTSDNVEKYTMDIVANKLEVVV
;
A
#
# COMPACT_ATOMS: atom_id res chain seq x y z
N MET A 1 15.31 -24.47 1.43
CA MET A 1 13.92 -24.05 1.14
C MET A 1 13.88 -22.55 1.06
N GLU A 2 13.25 -22.00 0.04
CA GLU A 2 13.14 -20.54 -0.11
C GLU A 2 11.90 -20.00 0.58
N SER A 3 12.04 -18.83 1.16
CA SER A 3 10.91 -18.11 1.75
C SER A 3 10.07 -17.44 0.68
N ILE A 4 8.81 -17.22 0.99
CA ILE A 4 7.90 -16.46 0.13
C ILE A 4 7.39 -15.26 0.92
N ASN A 5 7.45 -14.11 0.28
CA ASN A 5 6.88 -12.88 0.80
C ASN A 5 6.19 -12.18 -0.36
N ARG A 6 4.88 -12.32 -0.44
CA ARG A 6 4.08 -11.79 -1.54
C ARG A 6 2.75 -11.30 -1.03
N VAL A 7 2.35 -10.12 -1.51
CA VAL A 7 1.08 -9.49 -1.20
C VAL A 7 0.44 -9.05 -2.50
N GLU A 8 -0.85 -9.27 -2.62
CA GLU A 8 -1.66 -8.70 -3.69
C GLU A 8 -2.90 -8.08 -3.06
N ILE A 9 -3.17 -6.83 -3.41
CA ILE A 9 -4.37 -6.13 -2.96
C ILE A 9 -5.04 -5.41 -4.12
N LEU A 10 -6.35 -5.28 -4.04
CA LEU A 10 -7.17 -4.50 -4.95
C LEU A 10 -8.05 -3.61 -4.09
N GLY A 11 -7.89 -2.31 -4.20
CA GLY A 11 -8.62 -1.37 -3.36
C GLY A 11 -8.58 0.04 -3.89
N ASN A 12 -9.06 0.97 -3.07
CA ASN A 12 -9.18 2.37 -3.44
C ASN A 12 -8.07 3.20 -2.82
N VAL A 13 -7.54 4.13 -3.59
CA VAL A 13 -6.50 5.05 -3.13
C VAL A 13 -7.10 6.09 -2.20
N GLY A 14 -6.51 6.26 -1.03
CA GLY A 14 -6.84 7.32 -0.09
C GLY A 14 -5.91 8.51 -0.25
N ASN A 15 -4.80 8.50 0.48
CA ASN A 15 -3.81 9.58 0.46
C ASN A 15 -2.69 9.27 -0.54
N ILE A 16 -2.14 10.33 -1.11
CA ILE A 16 -1.03 10.25 -2.07
C ILE A 16 0.05 11.22 -1.64
N ARG A 17 1.28 10.75 -1.58
CA ARG A 17 2.45 11.59 -1.33
C ARG A 17 3.58 11.16 -2.26
N ILE A 18 4.08 12.10 -3.04
CA ILE A 18 5.21 11.86 -3.95
C ILE A 18 6.43 12.57 -3.38
N GLN A 19 7.53 11.86 -3.33
CA GLN A 19 8.78 12.34 -2.75
C GLN A 19 9.90 12.12 -3.73
N GLU A 20 10.76 13.11 -3.88
CA GLU A 20 11.96 12.98 -4.69
C GLU A 20 13.06 12.27 -3.90
N ALA A 21 13.74 11.33 -4.55
CA ALA A 21 14.82 10.56 -3.98
C ALA A 21 15.93 10.44 -5.02
N GLY A 22 16.83 11.41 -5.03
CA GLY A 22 17.85 11.52 -6.08
C GLY A 22 17.22 11.85 -7.42
N GLU A 23 17.51 11.06 -8.44
CA GLU A 23 16.99 11.27 -9.80
C GLU A 23 15.63 10.60 -10.02
N LYS A 24 15.14 9.86 -9.04
CA LYS A 24 13.87 9.15 -9.13
C LYS A 24 12.88 9.68 -8.11
N ARG A 25 11.62 9.36 -8.32
CA ARG A 25 10.57 9.66 -7.36
C ARG A 25 10.01 8.38 -6.78
N VAL A 26 9.57 8.47 -5.54
CA VAL A 26 8.84 7.40 -4.86
C VAL A 26 7.46 7.92 -4.51
N ILE A 27 6.45 7.10 -4.73
CA ILE A 27 5.09 7.42 -4.32
C ILE A 27 4.72 6.59 -3.10
N HIS A 28 4.09 7.25 -2.14
CA HIS A 28 3.49 6.61 -0.97
C HIS A 28 1.99 6.82 -1.05
N ILE A 29 1.25 5.73 -1.12
CA ILE A 29 -0.21 5.78 -1.16
C ILE A 29 -0.78 4.92 -0.04
N SER A 30 -1.92 5.36 0.49
CA SER A 30 -2.74 4.48 1.31
C SER A 30 -3.79 3.84 0.41
N VAL A 31 -3.97 2.54 0.55
CA VAL A 31 -4.97 1.79 -0.21
C VAL A 31 -5.92 1.15 0.79
N VAL A 32 -7.21 1.38 0.62
CA VAL A 32 -8.22 0.83 1.50
C VAL A 32 -8.85 -0.40 0.87
N THR A 33 -8.95 -1.46 1.67
CA THR A 33 -9.71 -2.65 1.30
C THR A 33 -10.82 -2.86 2.31
N ASN A 34 -11.98 -3.28 1.82
CA ASN A 34 -13.14 -3.55 2.65
C ASN A 34 -13.53 -5.01 2.49
N ARG A 35 -13.91 -5.63 3.59
CA ARG A 35 -14.36 -7.00 3.62
C ARG A 35 -15.64 -7.08 4.46
N VAL A 36 -16.64 -7.78 3.95
CA VAL A 36 -17.85 -8.04 4.73
C VAL A 36 -17.59 -9.26 5.61
N ALA A 37 -17.77 -9.10 6.89
CA ALA A 37 -17.62 -10.15 7.89
C ALA A 37 -18.92 -10.32 8.66
N ARG A 38 -19.06 -11.43 9.36
CA ARG A 38 -20.25 -11.74 10.17
C ARG A 38 -19.82 -11.99 11.62
N ASN A 39 -20.50 -11.34 12.55
CA ASN A 39 -20.23 -11.53 13.97
C ASN A 39 -20.96 -12.77 14.51
N ARG A 40 -20.82 -13.04 15.81
CA ARG A 40 -21.44 -14.20 16.47
C ARG A 40 -22.95 -14.16 16.44
N ASN A 41 -23.55 -12.98 16.37
CA ASN A 41 -25.00 -12.80 16.34
C ASN A 41 -25.58 -12.93 14.94
N GLY A 42 -24.75 -13.26 13.95
CA GLY A 42 -25.18 -13.36 12.56
C GLY A 42 -25.31 -12.03 11.84
N GLU A 43 -24.86 -10.94 12.45
CA GLU A 43 -24.94 -9.60 11.85
C GLU A 43 -23.72 -9.35 10.96
N ASN A 44 -23.95 -8.74 9.79
CA ASN A 44 -22.89 -8.36 8.89
C ASN A 44 -22.27 -7.03 9.35
N TYR A 45 -20.95 -6.92 9.19
CA TYR A 45 -20.23 -5.67 9.40
C TYR A 45 -19.11 -5.55 8.37
N VAL A 46 -18.63 -4.34 8.13
CA VAL A 46 -17.56 -4.07 7.20
C VAL A 46 -16.26 -3.94 7.99
N GLU A 47 -15.28 -4.74 7.60
CA GLU A 47 -13.93 -4.67 8.13
C GLU A 47 -13.08 -3.88 7.13
N THR A 48 -12.54 -2.76 7.57
CA THR A 48 -11.74 -1.86 6.73
C THR A 48 -10.28 -1.95 7.12
N THR A 49 -9.42 -2.17 6.15
CA THR A 49 -7.98 -2.20 6.35
C THR A 49 -7.33 -1.14 5.46
N TRP A 50 -6.44 -0.35 6.05
CA TRP A 50 -5.61 0.62 5.34
C TRP A 50 -4.23 0.05 5.15
N HIS A 51 -3.80 -0.02 3.89
CA HIS A 51 -2.47 -0.52 3.53
C HIS A 51 -1.61 0.65 3.10
N HIS A 52 -0.38 0.67 3.57
CA HIS A 52 0.61 1.65 3.12
C HIS A 52 1.44 1.02 2.01
N VAL A 53 1.45 1.66 0.84
CA VAL A 53 2.12 1.15 -0.36
C VAL A 53 3.16 2.15 -0.83
N GLU A 54 4.35 1.64 -1.11
CA GLU A 54 5.47 2.40 -1.65
C GLU A 54 5.78 1.87 -3.04
N ALA A 55 5.94 2.76 -4.02
CA ALA A 55 6.33 2.37 -5.36
C ALA A 55 7.32 3.37 -5.96
N TRP A 56 8.30 2.86 -6.68
CA TRP A 56 9.34 3.66 -7.32
C TRP A 56 9.01 3.88 -8.78
N GLU A 57 9.19 5.12 -9.25
CA GLU A 57 8.94 5.49 -10.63
C GLU A 57 9.97 4.82 -11.56
N GLY A 58 9.53 4.55 -12.79
CA GLY A 58 10.43 4.03 -13.82
C GLY A 58 10.58 2.52 -13.90
N GLN A 59 9.94 1.79 -13.00
CA GLN A 59 9.89 0.33 -13.10
C GLN A 59 8.82 -0.08 -14.11
N ALA A 60 9.06 -1.19 -14.82
CA ALA A 60 8.23 -1.59 -15.96
C ALA A 60 6.75 -1.78 -15.65
N ASN A 61 6.43 -2.25 -14.43
CA ASN A 61 5.07 -2.57 -14.04
C ASN A 61 4.48 -1.56 -13.07
N ILE A 62 5.07 -0.39 -12.97
CA ILE A 62 4.55 0.72 -12.15
C ILE A 62 3.94 1.76 -13.08
N VAL A 63 2.65 2.01 -12.90
CA VAL A 63 1.91 2.99 -13.68
C VAL A 63 2.48 4.41 -13.47
N ASP A 64 2.34 5.26 -14.47
CA ASP A 64 2.71 6.67 -14.34
C ASP A 64 1.96 7.27 -13.14
N PHE A 65 2.68 7.96 -12.26
CA PHE A 65 2.12 8.51 -11.04
C PHE A 65 0.99 9.51 -11.29
N SER A 66 1.01 10.18 -12.45
CA SER A 66 -0.05 11.12 -12.82
C SER A 66 -1.41 10.47 -13.00
N LYS A 67 -1.45 9.16 -13.20
CA LYS A 67 -2.69 8.41 -13.38
C LYS A 67 -3.31 7.96 -12.05
N ILE A 68 -2.57 8.10 -10.96
CA ILE A 68 -3.07 7.70 -9.64
C ILE A 68 -3.77 8.90 -9.02
N THR A 69 -5.07 8.76 -8.78
CA THR A 69 -5.88 9.82 -8.18
C THR A 69 -6.60 9.29 -6.95
N LYS A 70 -6.94 10.19 -6.05
CA LYS A 70 -7.68 9.84 -4.83
C LYS A 70 -9.01 9.20 -5.20
N GLY A 71 -9.29 8.03 -4.64
CA GLY A 71 -10.53 7.28 -4.88
C GLY A 71 -10.44 6.28 -6.01
N CYS A 72 -9.40 6.32 -6.85
CA CYS A 72 -9.29 5.36 -7.96
C CYS A 72 -9.03 3.95 -7.43
N TRP A 73 -9.40 2.95 -8.24
CA TRP A 73 -9.10 1.55 -7.94
C TRP A 73 -7.71 1.22 -8.43
N VAL A 74 -6.93 0.58 -7.57
CA VAL A 74 -5.60 0.11 -7.92
C VAL A 74 -5.43 -1.35 -7.55
N ARG A 75 -4.66 -2.06 -8.36
CA ARG A 75 -4.17 -3.39 -8.04
C ARG A 75 -2.68 -3.28 -7.75
N VAL A 76 -2.28 -3.81 -6.61
CA VAL A 76 -0.90 -3.75 -6.13
C VAL A 76 -0.40 -5.16 -5.91
N THR A 77 0.76 -5.47 -6.45
CA THR A 77 1.49 -6.69 -6.13
C THR A 77 2.87 -6.28 -5.61
N GLY A 78 3.28 -6.90 -4.53
CA GLY A 78 4.57 -6.58 -3.93
C GLY A 78 4.91 -7.49 -2.77
N ARG A 79 5.73 -6.97 -1.87
CA ARG A 79 6.17 -7.68 -0.68
C ARG A 79 5.94 -6.82 0.55
N LEU A 80 5.79 -7.46 1.68
CA LEU A 80 5.75 -6.77 2.97
C LEU A 80 7.17 -6.42 3.41
N LYS A 81 7.33 -5.22 3.93
CA LYS A 81 8.60 -4.73 4.45
C LYS A 81 8.34 -4.04 5.77
N THR A 82 9.11 -4.40 6.79
CA THR A 82 9.08 -3.73 8.07
C THR A 82 10.02 -2.53 8.02
N ASN A 83 9.51 -1.36 8.36
CA ASN A 83 10.30 -0.16 8.54
C ASN A 83 10.29 0.22 10.02
N SER A 84 11.39 0.76 10.49
CA SER A 84 11.48 1.26 11.86
C SER A 84 11.81 2.74 11.86
N TYR A 85 11.30 3.43 12.86
CA TYR A 85 11.65 4.83 13.09
C TYR A 85 11.68 5.10 14.60
N THR A 86 12.45 6.12 14.99
CA THR A 86 12.56 6.53 16.37
C THR A 86 11.79 7.84 16.55
N THR A 87 10.89 7.86 17.53
CA THR A 87 10.13 9.06 17.86
C THR A 87 10.98 10.05 18.64
N SER A 88 10.47 11.27 18.81
CA SER A 88 11.12 12.31 19.60
C SER A 88 11.32 11.89 21.06
N ASP A 89 10.50 10.97 21.57
CA ASP A 89 10.60 10.40 22.92
C ASP A 89 11.60 9.27 23.00
N ASN A 90 12.37 9.03 21.93
CA ASN A 90 13.37 7.97 21.86
C ASN A 90 12.74 6.56 21.93
N VAL A 91 11.50 6.44 21.48
CA VAL A 91 10.79 5.15 21.37
C VAL A 91 10.91 4.65 19.95
N GLU A 92 11.34 3.40 19.77
CA GLU A 92 11.42 2.77 18.47
C GLU A 92 10.06 2.22 18.10
N LYS A 93 9.60 2.57 16.90
CA LYS A 93 8.31 2.10 16.35
C LYS A 93 8.53 1.44 15.00
N TYR A 94 7.62 0.54 14.66
CA TYR A 94 7.69 -0.24 13.44
C TYR A 94 6.41 -0.05 12.63
N THR A 95 6.57 0.00 11.31
CA THR A 95 5.45 -0.02 10.38
C THR A 95 5.64 -1.18 9.41
N MET A 96 4.52 -1.71 8.91
CA MET A 96 4.54 -2.75 7.91
C MET A 96 4.02 -2.14 6.61
N ASP A 97 4.90 -2.03 5.62
CA ASP A 97 4.59 -1.39 4.35
C ASP A 97 4.65 -2.42 3.23
N ILE A 98 3.95 -2.13 2.14
CA ILE A 98 4.01 -2.94 0.94
C ILE A 98 4.91 -2.20 -0.05
N VAL A 99 5.98 -2.86 -0.48
CA VAL A 99 6.82 -2.35 -1.55
C VAL A 99 6.34 -2.98 -2.85
N ALA A 100 5.75 -2.16 -3.71
CA ALA A 100 5.13 -2.64 -4.93
C ALA A 100 6.17 -2.93 -6.01
N ASN A 101 6.03 -4.07 -6.66
CA ASN A 101 6.72 -4.35 -7.91
C ASN A 101 5.77 -4.26 -9.10
N LYS A 102 4.48 -4.20 -8.84
CA LYS A 102 3.45 -3.97 -9.84
C LYS A 102 2.37 -3.07 -9.24
N LEU A 103 2.03 -2.01 -9.95
CA LEU A 103 1.00 -1.06 -9.54
C LEU A 103 0.27 -0.60 -10.79
N GLU A 104 -1.03 -0.88 -10.85
CA GLU A 104 -1.85 -0.52 -12.00
C GLU A 104 -3.17 0.08 -11.55
N VAL A 105 -3.68 1.03 -12.34
CA VAL A 105 -5.00 1.61 -12.14
C VAL A 105 -5.99 0.71 -12.85
N VAL A 106 -7.03 0.30 -12.11
CA VAL A 106 -8.08 -0.57 -12.62
C VAL A 106 -9.31 0.28 -12.94
N VAL A 107 -9.82 0.11 -14.12
CA VAL A 107 -10.96 0.90 -14.58
C VAL A 107 -12.27 0.11 -14.43
#